data_7d4b890a0366213c1685c3f4c2194dcf
#
_entry.id   7d4b890a0366213c1685c3f4c2194dcf
#
_cell.length_a   1.000
_cell.length_b   1.000
_cell.length_c   1.000
_cell.angle_alpha   90.00
_cell.angle_beta   90.00
_cell.angle_gamma   90.00
#
_symmetry.space_group_name_H-M   'P 1'
#
loop_
_entity.id
_entity.type
_entity.pdbx_description
1 polymer ?
#
loop_
_entity_poly.entity_id
_entity_poly.type
_entity_poly.pdbx_seq_one_letter_code
_entity_poly.pdbx_strand_id
1 'polypeptide(L)'
;KLTGLLTLALQYGIDNIPDAILGREKEPLKNMLRPKNSEAPKEIQAEVPKWLYDKAVVQYTDHKALFEAMQQSAPLDLRVNTLKATPDEVIEELTQHGVQAEKGQYSPECVRLNIKPALTQWPIYKEGKVDVQDEGSQLIARLVQPKRGEMVCDFCAGAGGKTLALGALMKSTGRIYAFDVNEKRLAGLTPRMRRAGLSNIHPAVIRNEHDLRVKRLYGKMDRVLVDAPCSGT
;
A
#
# COMPACT_ATOMS: atom_id res chain seq x y z
N LYS A 1 -18.28 -17.69 9.06
CA LYS A 1 -18.32 -19.12 8.64
C LYS A 1 -18.85 -19.25 7.21
N LEU A 2 -20.01 -18.69 6.88
CA LEU A 2 -20.63 -18.78 5.55
C LEU A 2 -19.73 -18.19 4.45
N THR A 3 -19.13 -17.03 4.69
CA THR A 3 -18.21 -16.37 3.76
C THR A 3 -17.01 -17.25 3.37
N GLY A 4 -16.40 -17.93 4.37
CA GLY A 4 -15.28 -18.84 4.10
C GLY A 4 -15.69 -20.07 3.30
N LEU A 5 -16.88 -20.62 3.55
CA LEU A 5 -17.44 -21.74 2.81
C LEU A 5 -17.79 -21.33 1.36
N LEU A 6 -18.30 -20.10 1.16
CA LEU A 6 -18.57 -19.56 -0.16
C LEU A 6 -17.28 -19.41 -0.98
N THR A 7 -16.21 -18.88 -0.36
CA THR A 7 -14.89 -18.78 -1.01
C THR A 7 -14.36 -20.14 -1.43
N LEU A 8 -14.43 -21.14 -0.56
CA LEU A 8 -14.02 -22.51 -0.89
C LEU A 8 -14.86 -23.10 -2.03
N ALA A 9 -16.18 -22.88 -2.00
CA ALA A 9 -17.08 -23.38 -3.02
C ALA A 9 -16.85 -22.71 -4.39
N LEU A 10 -16.49 -21.43 -4.42
CA LEU A 10 -16.11 -20.73 -5.66
C LEU A 10 -14.74 -21.20 -6.19
N GLN A 11 -13.79 -21.47 -5.30
CA GLN A 11 -12.42 -21.85 -5.68
C GLN A 11 -12.32 -23.30 -6.15
N TYR A 12 -12.99 -24.23 -5.47
CA TYR A 12 -12.85 -25.68 -5.69
C TYR A 12 -14.07 -26.35 -6.31
N GLY A 13 -15.18 -25.65 -6.44
CA GLY A 13 -16.47 -26.20 -6.80
C GLY A 13 -17.16 -26.86 -5.60
N ILE A 14 -18.45 -26.59 -5.42
CA ILE A 14 -19.18 -27.04 -4.22
C ILE A 14 -19.24 -28.58 -4.09
N ASP A 15 -19.28 -29.28 -5.21
CA ASP A 15 -19.38 -30.75 -5.23
C ASP A 15 -18.05 -31.43 -4.89
N ASN A 16 -16.94 -30.69 -4.90
CA ASN A 16 -15.62 -31.19 -4.52
C ASN A 16 -15.31 -30.96 -3.02
N ILE A 17 -16.21 -30.30 -2.28
CA ILE A 17 -16.02 -30.07 -0.85
C ILE A 17 -16.76 -31.16 -0.07
N PRO A 18 -16.09 -31.87 0.86
CA PRO A 18 -16.72 -32.90 1.68
C PRO A 18 -17.94 -32.37 2.44
N ASP A 19 -19.00 -33.16 2.49
CA ASP A 19 -20.25 -32.82 3.20
C ASP A 19 -20.05 -32.55 4.69
N ALA A 20 -19.03 -33.18 5.30
CA ALA A 20 -18.64 -32.90 6.68
C ALA A 20 -18.19 -31.46 6.92
N ILE A 21 -17.66 -30.78 5.89
CA ILE A 21 -17.25 -29.38 5.94
C ILE A 21 -18.44 -28.44 5.68
N LEU A 22 -19.26 -28.77 4.68
CA LEU A 22 -20.41 -27.97 4.26
C LEU A 22 -21.58 -28.05 5.25
N GLY A 23 -21.88 -29.26 5.74
CA GLY A 23 -22.95 -29.48 6.70
C GLY A 23 -24.31 -28.92 6.21
N ARG A 24 -24.97 -28.19 7.11
CA ARG A 24 -26.29 -27.56 6.81
C ARG A 24 -26.20 -26.40 5.78
N GLU A 25 -25.01 -25.93 5.49
CA GLU A 25 -24.78 -24.79 4.58
C GLU A 25 -24.71 -25.22 3.10
N LYS A 26 -24.71 -26.53 2.80
CA LYS A 26 -24.58 -27.07 1.43
C LYS A 26 -25.67 -26.55 0.50
N GLU A 27 -26.94 -26.72 0.88
CA GLU A 27 -28.08 -26.29 0.04
C GLU A 27 -28.19 -24.76 -0.08
N PRO A 28 -28.04 -23.96 1.00
CA PRO A 28 -27.92 -22.51 0.87
C PRO A 28 -26.82 -22.09 -0.09
N LEU A 29 -25.62 -22.67 0.00
CA LEU A 29 -24.50 -22.37 -0.90
C LEU A 29 -24.77 -22.76 -2.35
N LYS A 30 -25.37 -23.94 -2.59
CA LYS A 30 -25.80 -24.35 -3.95
C LYS A 30 -26.80 -23.37 -4.55
N ASN A 31 -27.75 -22.89 -3.76
CA ASN A 31 -28.71 -21.90 -4.23
C ASN A 31 -28.06 -20.54 -4.54
N MET A 32 -27.05 -20.13 -3.79
CA MET A 32 -26.26 -18.91 -4.04
C MET A 32 -25.41 -19.03 -5.30
N LEU A 33 -24.87 -20.23 -5.58
CA LEU A 33 -23.99 -20.53 -6.69
C LEU A 33 -24.74 -20.94 -7.97
N ARG A 34 -26.05 -21.17 -7.90
CA ARG A 34 -26.84 -21.42 -9.12
C ARG A 34 -26.72 -20.24 -10.05
N PRO A 35 -26.34 -20.47 -11.34
CA PRO A 35 -26.38 -19.39 -12.31
C PRO A 35 -27.81 -18.87 -12.38
N LYS A 36 -28.03 -17.62 -12.03
CA LYS A 36 -29.27 -16.94 -12.30
C LYS A 36 -29.34 -16.78 -13.84
N ASN A 37 -30.44 -17.12 -14.44
CA ASN A 37 -30.67 -17.03 -15.92
C ASN A 37 -30.63 -15.58 -16.45
N SER A 38 -30.36 -14.59 -15.61
CA SER A 38 -30.12 -13.20 -16.00
C SER A 38 -28.66 -12.86 -15.73
N GLU A 39 -27.97 -12.27 -16.69
CA GLU A 39 -26.66 -11.65 -16.45
C GLU A 39 -26.76 -10.67 -15.28
N ALA A 40 -25.79 -10.72 -14.38
CA ALA A 40 -25.72 -9.75 -13.29
C ALA A 40 -25.70 -8.33 -13.88
N PRO A 41 -26.29 -7.32 -13.19
CA PRO A 41 -26.16 -5.93 -13.62
C PRO A 41 -24.72 -5.56 -13.92
N LYS A 42 -24.49 -4.70 -14.92
CA LYS A 42 -23.15 -4.38 -15.42
C LYS A 42 -22.24 -3.78 -14.34
N GLU A 43 -22.77 -2.98 -13.43
CA GLU A 43 -22.05 -2.45 -12.29
C GLU A 43 -21.61 -3.55 -11.31
N ILE A 44 -22.39 -4.61 -11.17
CA ILE A 44 -22.03 -5.78 -10.33
C ILE A 44 -20.94 -6.61 -11.03
N GLN A 45 -21.01 -6.78 -12.35
CA GLN A 45 -19.97 -7.45 -13.12
C GLN A 45 -18.64 -6.68 -13.05
N ALA A 46 -18.71 -5.35 -13.03
CA ALA A 46 -17.56 -4.45 -12.90
C ALA A 46 -17.05 -4.33 -11.46
N GLU A 47 -17.74 -4.92 -10.46
CA GLU A 47 -17.41 -4.84 -9.02
C GLU A 47 -17.31 -3.40 -8.48
N VAL A 48 -18.13 -2.48 -9.02
CA VAL A 48 -18.14 -1.08 -8.60
C VAL A 48 -19.55 -0.61 -8.23
N PRO A 49 -19.68 0.42 -7.38
CA PRO A 49 -20.96 1.04 -7.10
C PRO A 49 -21.60 1.62 -8.39
N LYS A 50 -22.93 1.53 -8.51
CA LYS A 50 -23.67 2.00 -9.69
C LYS A 50 -23.30 3.45 -10.09
N TRP A 51 -23.20 4.36 -9.12
CA TRP A 51 -22.85 5.76 -9.40
C TRP A 51 -21.48 5.93 -10.08
N LEU A 52 -20.49 5.07 -9.70
CA LEU A 52 -19.17 5.09 -10.31
C LEU A 52 -19.21 4.49 -11.71
N TYR A 53 -19.95 3.38 -11.87
CA TYR A 53 -20.17 2.77 -13.18
C TYR A 53 -20.78 3.79 -14.16
N ASP A 54 -21.89 4.44 -13.76
CA ASP A 54 -22.59 5.42 -14.61
C ASP A 54 -21.66 6.58 -15.02
N LYS A 55 -20.84 7.10 -14.09
CA LYS A 55 -19.86 8.15 -14.40
C LYS A 55 -18.77 7.68 -15.36
N ALA A 56 -18.24 6.49 -15.15
CA ALA A 56 -17.19 5.93 -16.00
C ALA A 56 -17.69 5.71 -17.44
N VAL A 57 -18.90 5.19 -17.61
CA VAL A 57 -19.52 4.99 -18.95
C VAL A 57 -19.66 6.31 -19.72
N VAL A 58 -19.97 7.41 -19.03
CA VAL A 58 -20.08 8.74 -19.66
C VAL A 58 -18.71 9.32 -19.98
N GLN A 59 -17.72 9.12 -19.12
CA GLN A 59 -16.43 9.79 -19.21
C GLN A 59 -15.40 9.04 -20.07
N TYR A 60 -15.49 7.70 -20.13
CA TYR A 60 -14.50 6.86 -20.81
C TYR A 60 -15.15 6.02 -21.90
N THR A 61 -14.65 6.14 -23.12
CA THR A 61 -15.12 5.35 -24.27
C THR A 61 -14.87 3.85 -24.08
N ASP A 62 -13.75 3.50 -23.45
CA ASP A 62 -13.36 2.13 -23.13
C ASP A 62 -13.49 1.83 -21.63
N HIS A 63 -14.66 2.10 -21.06
CA HIS A 63 -14.96 1.84 -19.66
C HIS A 63 -14.88 0.36 -19.30
N LYS A 64 -15.09 -0.54 -20.27
CA LYS A 64 -14.98 -1.99 -20.04
C LYS A 64 -13.54 -2.39 -19.74
N ALA A 65 -12.59 -2.00 -20.57
CA ALA A 65 -11.16 -2.25 -20.31
C ALA A 65 -10.68 -1.59 -19.03
N LEU A 66 -11.22 -0.40 -18.68
CA LEU A 66 -10.94 0.24 -17.39
C LEU A 66 -11.34 -0.66 -16.21
N PHE A 67 -12.57 -1.20 -16.22
CA PHE A 67 -13.03 -2.06 -15.12
C PHE A 67 -12.29 -3.40 -15.09
N GLU A 68 -12.01 -4.00 -16.24
CA GLU A 68 -11.18 -5.21 -16.33
C GLU A 68 -9.78 -4.98 -15.75
N ALA A 69 -9.17 -3.84 -16.03
CA ALA A 69 -7.88 -3.47 -15.47
C ALA A 69 -7.94 -3.26 -13.94
N MET A 70 -9.02 -2.65 -13.43
CA MET A 70 -9.22 -2.45 -11.98
C MET A 70 -9.42 -3.77 -11.22
N GLN A 71 -9.93 -4.82 -11.85
CA GLN A 71 -10.12 -6.14 -11.25
C GLN A 71 -8.84 -6.98 -11.22
N GLN A 72 -7.79 -6.56 -11.94
CA GLN A 72 -6.53 -7.28 -11.91
C GLN A 72 -5.86 -7.18 -10.55
N SER A 73 -5.17 -8.27 -10.16
CA SER A 73 -4.40 -8.28 -8.92
C SER A 73 -3.26 -7.27 -9.00
N ALA A 74 -3.22 -6.33 -8.07
CA ALA A 74 -2.13 -5.37 -8.00
C ALA A 74 -0.79 -6.08 -7.74
N PRO A 75 0.30 -5.70 -8.42
CA PRO A 75 1.64 -6.19 -8.13
C PRO A 75 2.06 -5.80 -6.71
N LEU A 76 3.11 -6.40 -6.21
CA LEU A 76 3.74 -6.00 -4.95
C LEU A 76 4.96 -5.14 -5.24
N ASP A 77 4.88 -3.88 -4.89
CA ASP A 77 6.00 -2.96 -5.02
C ASP A 77 6.76 -2.82 -3.71
N LEU A 78 8.08 -2.91 -3.81
CA LEU A 78 9.02 -2.69 -2.73
C LEU A 78 9.76 -1.39 -2.99
N ARG A 79 9.87 -0.55 -1.97
CA ARG A 79 10.80 0.56 -1.99
C ARG A 79 12.12 0.12 -1.37
N VAL A 80 13.18 0.23 -2.13
CA VAL A 80 14.54 -0.03 -1.64
C VAL A 80 15.01 1.13 -0.76
N ASN A 81 15.57 0.79 0.38
CA ASN A 81 16.24 1.74 1.26
C ASN A 81 17.67 1.99 0.78
N THR A 82 17.86 3.07 0.07
CA THR A 82 19.17 3.43 -0.53
C THR A 82 20.28 3.76 0.46
N LEU A 83 20.01 3.69 1.78
CA LEU A 83 21.04 3.71 2.81
C LEU A 83 21.67 2.33 3.05
N LYS A 84 21.01 1.27 2.60
CA LYS A 84 21.37 -0.13 2.94
C LYS A 84 21.57 -1.04 1.75
N ALA A 85 20.91 -0.76 0.63
CA ALA A 85 21.01 -1.57 -0.58
C ALA A 85 20.69 -0.75 -1.83
N THR A 86 21.06 -1.30 -2.96
CA THR A 86 20.64 -0.85 -4.29
C THR A 86 19.50 -1.75 -4.83
N PRO A 87 18.70 -1.27 -5.80
CA PRO A 87 17.68 -2.12 -6.44
C PRO A 87 18.25 -3.39 -7.07
N ASP A 88 19.44 -3.33 -7.64
CA ASP A 88 20.09 -4.49 -8.28
C ASP A 88 20.45 -5.56 -7.23
N GLU A 89 21.04 -5.18 -6.09
CA GLU A 89 21.31 -6.10 -4.98
C GLU A 89 20.03 -6.73 -4.42
N VAL A 90 18.94 -5.95 -4.33
CA VAL A 90 17.64 -6.44 -3.88
C VAL A 90 17.06 -7.46 -4.86
N ILE A 91 17.13 -7.19 -6.16
CA ILE A 91 16.66 -8.12 -7.21
C ILE A 91 17.47 -9.43 -7.17
N GLU A 92 18.78 -9.33 -7.01
CA GLU A 92 19.65 -10.50 -6.91
C GLU A 92 19.28 -11.36 -5.68
N GLU A 93 19.13 -10.75 -4.50
CA GLU A 93 18.75 -11.45 -3.27
C GLU A 93 17.36 -12.11 -3.40
N LEU A 94 16.39 -11.45 -4.02
CA LEU A 94 15.07 -12.02 -4.30
C LEU A 94 15.14 -13.20 -5.27
N THR A 95 15.96 -13.09 -6.31
CA THR A 95 16.19 -14.17 -7.29
C THR A 95 16.79 -15.40 -6.65
N GLN A 96 17.73 -15.24 -5.72
CA GLN A 96 18.31 -16.35 -4.93
C GLN A 96 17.24 -17.07 -4.08
N HIS A 97 16.16 -16.38 -3.70
CA HIS A 97 15.01 -16.96 -3.02
C HIS A 97 13.93 -17.50 -3.99
N GLY A 98 14.22 -17.57 -5.29
CA GLY A 98 13.30 -18.07 -6.31
C GLY A 98 12.17 -17.12 -6.66
N VAL A 99 12.28 -15.81 -6.34
CA VAL A 99 11.28 -14.80 -6.64
C VAL A 99 11.75 -13.95 -7.81
N GLN A 100 10.93 -13.90 -8.87
CA GLN A 100 11.16 -12.99 -9.97
C GLN A 100 10.80 -11.57 -9.55
N ALA A 101 11.73 -10.66 -9.78
CA ALA A 101 11.59 -9.26 -9.47
C ALA A 101 12.20 -8.40 -10.58
N GLU A 102 11.64 -7.23 -10.81
CA GLU A 102 12.11 -6.27 -11.80
C GLU A 102 12.12 -4.85 -11.23
N LYS A 103 12.85 -3.94 -11.86
CA LYS A 103 12.80 -2.51 -11.49
C LYS A 103 11.42 -1.94 -11.79
N GLY A 104 10.94 -1.05 -10.93
CA GLY A 104 9.76 -0.25 -11.21
C GLY A 104 9.94 0.59 -12.47
N GLN A 105 8.83 1.00 -13.06
CA GLN A 105 8.84 1.76 -14.32
C GLN A 105 9.23 3.22 -14.12
N TYR A 106 8.88 3.82 -12.99
CA TYR A 106 8.97 5.26 -12.75
C TYR A 106 9.85 5.64 -11.57
N SER A 107 9.81 4.87 -10.47
CA SER A 107 10.61 5.13 -9.29
C SER A 107 11.91 4.36 -9.34
N PRO A 108 13.08 5.03 -9.31
CA PRO A 108 14.38 4.35 -9.34
C PRO A 108 14.67 3.49 -8.11
N GLU A 109 13.94 3.66 -7.01
CA GLU A 109 14.04 2.82 -5.82
C GLU A 109 13.00 1.69 -5.80
N CYS A 110 12.14 1.58 -6.81
CA CYS A 110 11.09 0.56 -6.86
C CYS A 110 11.63 -0.77 -7.39
N VAL A 111 11.30 -1.83 -6.68
CA VAL A 111 11.42 -3.22 -7.16
C VAL A 111 10.04 -3.86 -7.12
N ARG A 112 9.58 -4.36 -8.25
CA ARG A 112 8.26 -4.95 -8.45
C ARG A 112 8.31 -6.46 -8.46
N LEU A 113 7.38 -7.09 -7.75
CA LEU A 113 7.23 -8.53 -7.69
C LEU A 113 5.87 -8.94 -8.28
N ASN A 114 5.85 -10.04 -9.03
CA ASN A 114 4.63 -10.63 -9.59
C ASN A 114 3.86 -11.50 -8.57
N ILE A 115 4.49 -11.83 -7.44
CA ILE A 115 3.90 -12.63 -6.37
C ILE A 115 3.95 -11.86 -5.04
N LYS A 116 3.17 -12.30 -4.06
CA LYS A 116 3.13 -11.72 -2.70
C LYS A 116 3.69 -12.73 -1.68
N PRO A 117 5.01 -12.86 -1.56
CA PRO A 117 5.62 -13.78 -0.61
C PRO A 117 5.46 -13.28 0.83
N ALA A 118 5.73 -14.16 1.82
CA ALA A 118 5.77 -13.80 3.23
C ALA A 118 7.02 -12.96 3.57
N LEU A 119 7.19 -11.84 2.88
CA LEU A 119 8.38 -10.98 2.88
C LEU A 119 8.86 -10.58 4.28
N THR A 120 7.93 -10.38 5.23
CA THR A 120 8.23 -9.97 6.61
C THR A 120 9.08 -10.99 7.38
N GLN A 121 9.16 -12.23 6.90
CA GLN A 121 9.98 -13.29 7.47
C GLN A 121 11.42 -13.27 6.96
N TRP A 122 11.70 -12.61 5.87
CA TRP A 122 12.97 -12.64 5.15
C TRP A 122 13.99 -11.65 5.69
N PRO A 123 15.29 -11.95 5.59
CA PRO A 123 16.38 -11.06 6.01
C PRO A 123 16.28 -9.68 5.37
N ILE A 124 16.05 -9.61 4.06
CA ILE A 124 15.94 -8.37 3.28
C ILE A 124 14.95 -7.35 3.89
N TYR A 125 13.84 -7.84 4.46
CA TYR A 125 12.86 -7.00 5.14
C TYR A 125 13.26 -6.71 6.59
N LYS A 126 13.71 -7.74 7.33
CA LYS A 126 14.12 -7.60 8.75
C LYS A 126 15.29 -6.65 8.92
N GLU A 127 16.22 -6.66 7.99
CA GLU A 127 17.39 -5.77 7.96
C GLU A 127 17.05 -4.36 7.48
N GLY A 128 15.84 -4.13 6.97
CA GLY A 128 15.36 -2.84 6.51
C GLY A 128 15.98 -2.37 5.19
N LYS A 129 16.40 -3.31 4.34
CA LYS A 129 16.83 -3.04 2.95
C LYS A 129 15.63 -2.64 2.09
N VAL A 130 14.45 -3.17 2.40
CA VAL A 130 13.21 -2.87 1.68
C VAL A 130 12.05 -2.55 2.62
N ASP A 131 11.06 -1.83 2.09
CA ASP A 131 9.75 -1.63 2.69
C ASP A 131 8.67 -1.79 1.63
N VAL A 132 7.49 -2.31 2.01
CA VAL A 132 6.36 -2.42 1.08
C VAL A 132 5.78 -1.03 0.88
N GLN A 133 5.82 -0.55 -0.35
CA GLN A 133 5.24 0.72 -0.74
C GLN A 133 4.98 0.76 -2.24
N ASP A 134 3.75 1.08 -2.61
CA ASP A 134 3.33 1.31 -3.99
C ASP A 134 4.21 2.33 -4.71
N GLU A 135 4.50 2.10 -5.99
CA GLU A 135 5.40 2.93 -6.79
C GLU A 135 4.93 4.38 -6.87
N GLY A 136 3.62 4.61 -7.02
CA GLY A 136 3.05 5.97 -7.03
C GLY A 136 3.29 6.70 -5.72
N SER A 137 3.17 6.01 -4.58
CA SER A 137 3.49 6.57 -3.25
C SER A 137 4.99 6.89 -3.09
N GLN A 138 5.88 6.12 -3.72
CA GLN A 138 7.31 6.42 -3.76
C GLN A 138 7.58 7.71 -4.56
N LEU A 139 6.92 7.87 -5.70
CA LEU A 139 7.03 9.07 -6.54
C LEU A 139 6.56 10.34 -5.82
N ILE A 140 5.46 10.27 -5.06
CA ILE A 140 4.98 11.39 -4.25
C ILE A 140 6.08 11.86 -3.28
N ALA A 141 6.75 10.94 -2.58
CA ALA A 141 7.85 11.29 -1.70
C ALA A 141 9.04 11.92 -2.46
N ARG A 142 9.34 11.44 -3.67
CA ARG A 142 10.40 12.01 -4.52
C ARG A 142 10.06 13.40 -5.06
N LEU A 143 8.79 13.67 -5.36
CA LEU A 143 8.33 14.99 -5.81
C LEU A 143 8.57 16.09 -4.76
N VAL A 144 8.65 15.74 -3.48
CA VAL A 144 9.04 16.68 -2.41
C VAL A 144 10.47 17.19 -2.61
N GLN A 145 11.35 16.39 -3.25
CA GLN A 145 12.77 16.71 -3.50
C GLN A 145 13.51 17.19 -2.24
N PRO A 146 13.44 16.48 -1.10
CA PRO A 146 14.07 16.93 0.12
C PRO A 146 15.59 16.90 -0.02
N LYS A 147 16.26 17.90 0.55
CA LYS A 147 17.73 17.99 0.54
C LYS A 147 18.30 17.65 1.92
N ARG A 148 19.57 17.26 1.93
CA ARG A 148 20.29 17.00 3.17
C ARG A 148 20.30 18.25 4.04
N GLY A 149 20.05 18.08 5.35
CA GLY A 149 20.08 19.15 6.33
C GLY A 149 18.79 19.97 6.44
N GLU A 150 17.83 19.83 5.50
CA GLU A 150 16.55 20.55 5.53
C GLU A 150 15.66 20.13 6.70
N MET A 151 14.72 21.00 7.03
CA MET A 151 13.57 20.73 7.92
C MET A 151 12.34 20.42 7.08
N VAL A 152 11.86 19.19 7.14
CA VAL A 152 10.73 18.70 6.37
C VAL A 152 9.58 18.34 7.29
N CYS A 153 8.34 18.61 6.87
CA CYS A 153 7.14 18.15 7.56
C CYS A 153 6.38 17.16 6.68
N ASP A 154 6.08 15.98 7.23
CA ASP A 154 5.06 15.05 6.71
C ASP A 154 3.82 15.20 7.59
N PHE A 155 2.81 15.92 7.08
CA PHE A 155 1.69 16.40 7.92
C PHE A 155 0.62 15.33 8.16
N CYS A 156 0.54 14.31 7.30
CA CYS A 156 -0.39 13.19 7.41
C CYS A 156 0.39 11.87 7.30
N ALA A 157 1.35 11.66 8.20
CA ALA A 157 2.38 10.63 8.08
C ALA A 157 1.83 9.18 8.10
N GLY A 158 0.68 8.96 8.74
CA GLY A 158 0.10 7.61 8.88
C GLY A 158 1.08 6.63 9.51
N ALA A 159 1.30 5.50 8.86
CA ALA A 159 2.29 4.50 9.28
C ALA A 159 3.73 4.82 8.82
N GLY A 160 3.96 5.99 8.22
CA GLY A 160 5.28 6.52 7.91
C GLY A 160 5.91 6.06 6.59
N GLY A 161 5.15 5.49 5.66
CA GLY A 161 5.72 5.01 4.39
C GLY A 161 6.47 6.11 3.62
N LYS A 162 5.83 7.28 3.43
CA LYS A 162 6.44 8.44 2.77
C LYS A 162 7.49 9.11 3.64
N THR A 163 7.24 9.22 4.95
CA THR A 163 8.22 9.72 5.93
C THR A 163 9.57 8.98 5.85
N LEU A 164 9.53 7.64 5.78
CA LEU A 164 10.74 6.80 5.66
C LEU A 164 11.44 7.02 4.32
N ALA A 165 10.69 7.22 3.23
CA ALA A 165 11.25 7.57 1.94
C ALA A 165 11.99 8.91 1.98
N LEU A 166 11.37 9.95 2.57
CA LEU A 166 11.99 11.26 2.77
C LEU A 166 13.29 11.14 3.60
N GLY A 167 13.25 10.36 4.69
CA GLY A 167 14.41 10.12 5.54
C GLY A 167 15.60 9.50 4.79
N ALA A 168 15.33 8.52 3.94
CA ALA A 168 16.35 7.89 3.10
C ALA A 168 16.90 8.85 2.04
N LEU A 169 16.04 9.64 1.37
CA LEU A 169 16.44 10.67 0.40
C LEU A 169 17.34 11.73 1.04
N MET A 170 17.05 12.12 2.27
CA MET A 170 17.86 13.07 3.05
C MET A 170 19.14 12.43 3.63
N LYS A 171 19.38 11.14 3.38
CA LYS A 171 20.52 10.40 3.94
C LYS A 171 20.57 10.46 5.47
N SER A 172 19.39 10.39 6.12
CA SER A 172 19.23 10.47 7.59
C SER A 172 19.83 11.75 8.21
N THR A 173 19.84 12.87 7.46
CA THR A 173 20.29 14.18 7.93
C THR A 173 19.13 15.18 8.00
N GLY A 174 19.34 16.34 8.63
CA GLY A 174 18.28 17.32 8.82
C GLY A 174 17.22 16.85 9.84
N ARG A 175 15.96 17.27 9.66
CA ARG A 175 14.87 16.88 10.56
C ARG A 175 13.57 16.67 9.77
N ILE A 176 12.88 15.57 10.07
CA ILE A 176 11.54 15.31 9.53
C ILE A 176 10.55 15.26 10.68
N TYR A 177 9.61 16.18 10.71
CA TYR A 177 8.48 16.15 11.63
C TYR A 177 7.34 15.35 10.99
N ALA A 178 7.03 14.18 11.57
CA ALA A 178 6.00 13.28 11.09
C ALA A 178 4.76 13.43 11.98
N PHE A 179 3.74 14.12 11.48
CA PHE A 179 2.50 14.36 12.21
C PHE A 179 1.36 13.47 11.72
N ASP A 180 0.54 13.03 12.65
CA ASP A 180 -0.74 12.38 12.35
C ASP A 180 -1.70 12.59 13.53
N VAL A 181 -3.00 12.59 13.27
CA VAL A 181 -4.04 12.63 14.31
C VAL A 181 -4.30 11.22 14.87
N ASN A 182 -3.93 10.19 14.15
CA ASN A 182 -4.16 8.79 14.52
C ASN A 182 -2.93 8.18 15.18
N GLU A 183 -2.95 8.13 16.51
CA GLU A 183 -1.87 7.57 17.33
C GLU A 183 -1.53 6.11 16.96
N LYS A 184 -2.55 5.28 16.72
CA LYS A 184 -2.33 3.85 16.40
C LYS A 184 -1.57 3.68 15.08
N ARG A 185 -1.87 4.50 14.07
CA ARG A 185 -1.15 4.49 12.79
C ARG A 185 0.28 4.97 12.97
N LEU A 186 0.47 6.07 13.68
CA LEU A 186 1.78 6.69 13.89
C LEU A 186 2.70 5.83 14.75
N ALA A 187 2.16 5.05 15.70
CA ALA A 187 2.94 4.13 16.54
C ALA A 187 3.75 3.11 15.72
N GLY A 188 3.25 2.73 14.54
CA GLY A 188 3.95 1.82 13.62
C GLY A 188 5.21 2.43 12.99
N LEU A 189 5.38 3.74 13.01
CA LEU A 189 6.54 4.42 12.39
C LEU A 189 7.85 4.16 13.15
N THR A 190 7.83 4.21 14.48
CA THR A 190 9.06 4.09 15.30
C THR A 190 9.83 2.77 15.07
N PRO A 191 9.22 1.58 15.11
CA PRO A 191 9.94 0.34 14.81
C PRO A 191 10.45 0.28 13.36
N ARG A 192 9.68 0.80 12.41
CA ARG A 192 10.09 0.85 11.00
C ARG A 192 11.27 1.80 10.78
N MET A 193 11.28 2.96 11.45
CA MET A 193 12.38 3.91 11.43
C MET A 193 13.68 3.27 11.93
N ARG A 194 13.63 2.57 13.08
CA ARG A 194 14.78 1.84 13.63
C ARG A 194 15.29 0.77 12.66
N ARG A 195 14.38 -0.03 12.10
CA ARG A 195 14.70 -1.04 11.10
C ARG A 195 15.35 -0.44 9.86
N ALA A 196 14.85 0.71 9.38
CA ALA A 196 15.42 1.43 8.25
C ALA A 196 16.78 2.10 8.54
N GLY A 197 17.20 2.21 9.81
CA GLY A 197 18.42 2.90 10.20
C GLY A 197 18.33 4.43 10.11
N LEU A 198 17.11 4.98 10.30
CA LEU A 198 16.87 6.42 10.23
C LEU A 198 16.81 7.02 11.64
N SER A 199 17.46 8.17 11.84
CA SER A 199 17.53 8.88 13.12
C SER A 199 17.00 10.32 13.07
N ASN A 200 16.65 10.81 11.88
CA ASN A 200 16.25 12.19 11.65
C ASN A 200 14.73 12.43 11.66
N ILE A 201 13.94 11.44 12.08
CA ILE A 201 12.46 11.49 12.06
C ILE A 201 11.95 11.71 13.50
N HIS A 202 11.03 12.65 13.64
CA HIS A 202 10.41 13.05 14.91
C HIS A 202 8.88 12.86 14.82
N PRO A 203 8.35 11.67 15.16
CA PRO A 203 6.91 11.43 15.15
C PRO A 203 6.22 12.19 16.29
N ALA A 204 5.08 12.81 16.00
CA ALA A 204 4.25 13.40 17.05
C ALA A 204 2.77 13.36 16.67
N VAL A 205 1.95 12.86 17.58
CA VAL A 205 0.50 12.91 17.46
C VAL A 205 0.05 14.35 17.67
N ILE A 206 -0.76 14.86 16.76
CA ILE A 206 -1.37 16.20 16.84
C ILE A 206 -2.89 16.07 16.96
N ARG A 207 -3.55 17.06 17.56
CA ARG A 207 -5.01 17.07 17.67
C ARG A 207 -5.68 17.53 16.36
N ASN A 208 -5.10 18.53 15.74
CA ASN A 208 -5.50 19.14 14.47
C ASN A 208 -4.38 20.06 13.97
N GLU A 209 -4.62 20.78 12.88
CA GLU A 209 -3.70 21.74 12.27
C GLU A 209 -3.34 22.95 13.17
N HIS A 210 -4.14 23.21 14.21
CA HIS A 210 -3.90 24.28 15.19
C HIS A 210 -3.14 23.87 16.43
N ASP A 211 -2.68 22.60 16.50
CA ASP A 211 -1.88 22.09 17.62
C ASP A 211 -0.64 22.96 17.88
N LEU A 212 -0.29 23.15 19.15
CA LEU A 212 0.88 23.97 19.54
C LEU A 212 2.18 23.48 18.94
N ARG A 213 2.33 22.16 18.69
CA ARG A 213 3.51 21.59 18.06
C ARG A 213 3.64 22.08 16.62
N VAL A 214 2.53 22.16 15.89
CA VAL A 214 2.47 22.69 14.52
C VAL A 214 2.77 24.18 14.53
N LYS A 215 2.09 24.97 15.41
CA LYS A 215 2.29 26.43 15.51
C LYS A 215 3.75 26.82 15.78
N ARG A 216 4.48 26.06 16.62
CA ARG A 216 5.90 26.31 16.89
C ARG A 216 6.81 26.16 15.67
N LEU A 217 6.33 25.48 14.62
CA LEU A 217 7.08 25.20 13.41
C LEU A 217 6.66 26.10 12.22
N TYR A 218 5.72 27.02 12.41
CA TYR A 218 5.32 27.96 11.36
C TYR A 218 6.51 28.74 10.83
N GLY A 219 6.62 28.81 9.50
CA GLY A 219 7.69 29.51 8.79
C GLY A 219 9.08 28.89 8.93
N LYS A 220 9.21 27.67 9.50
CA LYS A 220 10.50 27.02 9.73
C LYS A 220 10.76 25.82 8.81
N MET A 221 9.75 25.37 8.07
CA MET A 221 9.87 24.21 7.19
C MET A 221 10.39 24.61 5.82
N ASP A 222 11.41 23.89 5.33
CA ASP A 222 11.87 24.03 3.95
C ASP A 222 10.90 23.36 2.99
N ARG A 223 10.25 22.24 3.43
CA ARG A 223 9.29 21.48 2.65
C ARG A 223 8.19 20.92 3.52
N VAL A 224 6.99 20.83 2.94
CA VAL A 224 5.83 20.22 3.60
C VAL A 224 5.18 19.24 2.62
N LEU A 225 5.01 18.01 3.06
CA LEU A 225 4.19 16.98 2.40
C LEU A 225 2.84 16.91 3.10
N VAL A 226 1.76 17.05 2.34
CA VAL A 226 0.38 16.84 2.81
C VAL A 226 -0.26 15.75 1.95
N ASP A 227 -0.12 14.50 2.40
CA ASP A 227 -0.80 13.35 1.81
C ASP A 227 -2.06 13.07 2.64
N ALA A 228 -3.06 13.93 2.44
CA ALA A 228 -4.25 13.95 3.26
C ALA A 228 -5.10 12.69 3.09
N PRO A 229 -5.76 12.20 4.17
CA PRO A 229 -6.66 11.07 4.07
C PRO A 229 -7.83 11.38 3.12
N CYS A 230 -8.22 10.39 2.34
CA CYS A 230 -9.39 10.45 1.46
C CYS A 230 -10.49 9.47 1.95
N SER A 231 -11.62 9.41 1.22
CA SER A 231 -12.73 8.49 1.52
C SER A 231 -12.35 7.02 1.38
N GLY A 232 -11.30 6.70 0.62
CA GLY A 232 -10.87 5.32 0.37
C GLY A 232 -11.82 4.55 -0.56
N THR A 233 -12.47 5.25 -1.50
CA THR A 233 -13.29 4.65 -2.55
C THR A 233 -12.44 3.96 -3.58
#